data_50a70e5194ba6ef0e758f120b37b44d2
#
_entry.id   50a70e5194ba6ef0e758f120b37b44d2
#
_cell.length_a   1.000
_cell.length_b   1.000
_cell.length_c   1.000
_cell.angle_alpha   90.00
_cell.angle_beta   90.00
_cell.angle_gamma   90.00
#
_symmetry.space_group_name_H-M   'P 1'
#
loop_
_entity.id
_entity.type
_entity.pdbx_description
1 polymer ?
#
loop_
_entity_poly.entity_id
_entity_poly.type
_entity_poly.pdbx_seq_one_letter_code
_entity_poly.pdbx_strand_id
1 'polypeptide(L)'
;MLFRSAAEVARANGAEVALSLSDAFCVERHRDSFQELVDGHVDILFANEMEITSLYRANSFEEAADQVRGRCRVAALTRSEQGSVILSGDATHVVEPYRLGPLVDTTGAGDLYAAGFLHAHCQGRDLVDCGRLGSLCAGQVVTQLGPRPQADLRALAARL
;
A
#
# COMPACT_ATOMS: atom_id res chain seq x y z
N MET A 1 18.91 -9.91 3.70
CA MET A 1 19.03 -10.71 4.95
C MET A 1 18.24 -10.09 6.12
N LEU A 2 18.45 -8.83 6.50
CA LEU A 2 17.83 -8.26 7.72
C LEU A 2 16.28 -8.27 7.67
N PHE A 3 15.68 -7.82 6.57
CA PHE A 3 14.22 -7.80 6.41
C PHE A 3 13.58 -9.19 6.44
N ARG A 4 14.22 -10.17 5.81
CA ARG A 4 13.78 -11.56 5.85
C ARG A 4 13.77 -12.10 7.26
N SER A 5 14.87 -11.93 8.02
CA SER A 5 14.96 -12.39 9.41
C SER A 5 13.89 -11.72 10.29
N ALA A 6 13.61 -10.42 10.08
CA ALA A 6 12.56 -9.73 10.80
C ALA A 6 11.16 -10.32 10.49
N ALA A 7 10.88 -10.59 9.22
CA ALA A 7 9.63 -11.21 8.79
C ALA A 7 9.47 -12.64 9.35
N GLU A 8 10.53 -13.44 9.34
CA GLU A 8 10.53 -14.79 9.94
C GLU A 8 10.22 -14.76 11.44
N VAL A 9 10.84 -13.82 12.18
CA VAL A 9 10.56 -13.63 13.61
C VAL A 9 9.12 -13.17 13.85
N ALA A 10 8.61 -12.23 13.06
CA ALA A 10 7.24 -11.75 13.17
C ALA A 10 6.25 -12.91 13.00
N ARG A 11 6.39 -13.68 11.93
CA ARG A 11 5.51 -14.83 11.63
C ARG A 11 5.61 -15.95 12.66
N ALA A 12 6.81 -16.24 13.16
CA ALA A 12 7.00 -17.23 14.23
C ALA A 12 6.29 -16.84 15.54
N ASN A 13 6.00 -15.55 15.72
CA ASN A 13 5.24 -15.01 16.86
C ASN A 13 3.77 -14.67 16.53
N GLY A 14 3.25 -15.13 15.39
CA GLY A 14 1.86 -14.92 15.00
C GLY A 14 1.52 -13.49 14.55
N ALA A 15 2.52 -12.68 14.24
CA ALA A 15 2.32 -11.34 13.72
C ALA A 15 2.24 -11.34 12.18
N GLU A 16 1.41 -10.47 11.63
CA GLU A 16 1.35 -10.20 10.19
C GLU A 16 2.51 -9.31 9.76
N VAL A 17 2.98 -9.53 8.54
CA VAL A 17 4.07 -8.76 7.92
C VAL A 17 3.51 -7.88 6.84
N ALA A 18 3.60 -6.56 7.02
CA ALA A 18 3.30 -5.57 6.00
C ALA A 18 4.60 -5.02 5.40
N LEU A 19 4.65 -4.91 4.08
CA LEU A 19 5.80 -4.39 3.33
C LEU A 19 5.35 -3.28 2.38
N SER A 20 6.07 -2.15 2.37
CA SER A 20 6.00 -1.17 1.29
C SER A 20 7.22 -1.32 0.38
N LEU A 21 7.01 -1.25 -0.94
CA LEU A 21 8.12 -1.26 -1.91
C LEU A 21 8.89 0.07 -1.91
N SER A 22 8.28 1.13 -1.41
CA SER A 22 8.87 2.45 -1.09
C SER A 22 9.37 3.27 -2.28
N ASP A 23 10.09 2.66 -3.24
CA ASP A 23 10.75 3.36 -4.33
C ASP A 23 11.09 2.42 -5.50
N ALA A 24 10.76 2.83 -6.73
CA ALA A 24 11.00 2.02 -7.92
C ALA A 24 12.50 1.74 -8.19
N PHE A 25 13.41 2.66 -7.84
CA PHE A 25 14.86 2.43 -7.97
C PHE A 25 15.36 1.38 -6.98
N CYS A 26 14.82 1.40 -5.75
CA CYS A 26 15.13 0.38 -4.76
C CYS A 26 14.64 -1.00 -5.23
N VAL A 27 13.42 -1.05 -5.77
CA VAL A 27 12.84 -2.27 -6.35
C VAL A 27 13.69 -2.79 -7.50
N GLU A 28 14.11 -1.93 -8.43
CA GLU A 28 14.93 -2.32 -9.56
C GLU A 28 16.26 -2.92 -9.14
N ARG A 29 16.92 -2.30 -8.14
CA ARG A 29 18.21 -2.74 -7.61
C ARG A 29 18.15 -4.05 -6.85
N HIS A 30 17.04 -4.32 -6.15
CA HIS A 30 16.88 -5.45 -5.21
C HIS A 30 15.68 -6.35 -5.56
N ARG A 31 15.31 -6.42 -6.84
CA ARG A 31 14.10 -7.09 -7.34
C ARG A 31 13.93 -8.51 -6.80
N ASP A 32 14.94 -9.34 -6.96
CA ASP A 32 14.88 -10.75 -6.57
C ASP A 32 14.62 -10.88 -5.06
N SER A 33 15.23 -10.00 -4.25
CA SER A 33 15.00 -9.98 -2.80
C SER A 33 13.58 -9.52 -2.45
N PHE A 34 13.03 -8.53 -3.17
CA PHE A 34 11.65 -8.12 -2.98
C PHE A 34 10.66 -9.20 -3.41
N GLN A 35 10.89 -9.86 -4.54
CA GLN A 35 10.05 -10.98 -4.99
C GLN A 35 10.09 -12.13 -3.98
N GLU A 36 11.28 -12.52 -3.48
CA GLU A 36 11.42 -13.54 -2.43
C GLU A 36 10.63 -13.16 -1.15
N LEU A 37 10.68 -11.90 -0.73
CA LEU A 37 9.91 -11.42 0.43
C LEU A 37 8.40 -11.49 0.18
N VAL A 38 7.93 -11.02 -0.97
CA VAL A 38 6.49 -11.01 -1.33
C VAL A 38 5.97 -12.43 -1.44
N ASP A 39 6.71 -13.34 -2.07
CA ASP A 39 6.27 -14.72 -2.30
C ASP A 39 6.26 -15.58 -1.03
N GLY A 40 7.11 -15.27 -0.04
CA GLY A 40 7.31 -16.17 1.08
C GLY A 40 7.03 -15.60 2.48
N HIS A 41 7.05 -14.28 2.64
CA HIS A 41 7.11 -13.68 3.97
C HIS A 41 6.13 -12.53 4.23
N VAL A 42 5.53 -11.95 3.19
CA VAL A 42 4.66 -10.78 3.29
C VAL A 42 3.20 -11.18 3.28
N ASP A 43 2.42 -10.64 4.21
CA ASP A 43 0.97 -10.81 4.28
C ASP A 43 0.26 -9.66 3.56
N ILE A 44 0.73 -8.42 3.74
CA ILE A 44 0.14 -7.22 3.15
C ILE A 44 1.23 -6.44 2.40
N LEU A 45 1.06 -6.29 1.09
CA LEU A 45 1.95 -5.52 0.22
C LEU A 45 1.34 -4.15 -0.09
N PHE A 46 2.13 -3.09 0.08
CA PHE A 46 1.84 -1.75 -0.42
C PHE A 46 2.81 -1.40 -1.55
N ALA A 47 2.27 -0.95 -2.67
CA ALA A 47 3.05 -0.47 -3.80
C ALA A 47 2.27 0.58 -4.58
N ASN A 48 2.97 1.49 -5.25
CA ASN A 48 2.36 2.29 -6.30
C ASN A 48 2.49 1.59 -7.66
N GLU A 49 1.82 2.15 -8.68
CA GLU A 49 1.82 1.60 -10.04
C GLU A 49 3.24 1.43 -10.61
N MET A 50 4.14 2.40 -10.39
CA MET A 50 5.53 2.33 -10.87
C MET A 50 6.33 1.24 -10.15
N GLU A 51 6.15 1.10 -8.86
CA GLU A 51 6.84 0.11 -8.03
C GLU A 51 6.43 -1.31 -8.40
N ILE A 52 5.12 -1.57 -8.54
CA ILE A 52 4.64 -2.92 -8.85
C ILE A 52 4.99 -3.32 -10.29
N THR A 53 4.90 -2.40 -11.25
CA THR A 53 5.33 -2.67 -12.63
C THR A 53 6.83 -2.91 -12.71
N SER A 54 7.64 -2.17 -11.94
CA SER A 54 9.08 -2.40 -11.83
C SER A 54 9.39 -3.77 -11.22
N LEU A 55 8.68 -4.17 -10.15
CA LEU A 55 8.90 -5.45 -9.47
C LEU A 55 8.75 -6.64 -10.42
N TYR A 56 7.71 -6.62 -11.23
CA TYR A 56 7.40 -7.72 -12.14
C TYR A 56 7.86 -7.49 -13.59
N ARG A 57 8.54 -6.36 -13.89
CA ARG A 57 8.92 -5.97 -15.26
C ARG A 57 7.72 -5.99 -16.21
N ALA A 58 6.57 -5.62 -15.71
CA ALA A 58 5.33 -5.64 -16.45
C ALA A 58 5.22 -4.43 -17.39
N ASN A 59 4.51 -4.60 -18.51
CA ASN A 59 4.29 -3.54 -19.48
C ASN A 59 3.09 -2.66 -19.14
N SER A 60 2.23 -3.12 -18.20
CA SER A 60 1.06 -2.39 -17.72
C SER A 60 0.80 -2.67 -16.25
N PHE A 61 -0.01 -1.80 -15.63
CA PHE A 61 -0.49 -2.03 -14.27
C PHE A 61 -1.29 -3.33 -14.15
N GLU A 62 -2.15 -3.61 -15.12
CA GLU A 62 -3.01 -4.78 -15.14
C GLU A 62 -2.17 -6.07 -15.17
N GLU A 63 -1.13 -6.11 -16.00
CA GLU A 63 -0.19 -7.23 -16.04
C GLU A 63 0.52 -7.41 -14.69
N ALA A 64 0.97 -6.33 -14.06
CA ALA A 64 1.61 -6.38 -12.74
C ALA A 64 0.65 -6.83 -11.65
N ALA A 65 -0.59 -6.35 -11.67
CA ALA A 65 -1.64 -6.73 -10.73
C ALA A 65 -1.97 -8.23 -10.83
N ASP A 66 -2.03 -8.77 -12.05
CA ASP A 66 -2.25 -10.21 -12.26
C ASP A 66 -1.06 -11.04 -11.76
N GLN A 67 0.18 -10.55 -11.93
CA GLN A 67 1.37 -11.26 -11.46
C GLN A 67 1.50 -11.29 -9.93
N VAL A 68 1.08 -10.23 -9.22
CA VAL A 68 1.12 -10.19 -7.75
C VAL A 68 -0.03 -10.94 -7.10
N ARG A 69 -1.12 -11.19 -7.84
CA ARG A 69 -2.30 -11.88 -7.32
C ARG A 69 -1.94 -13.25 -6.74
N GLY A 70 -2.33 -13.46 -5.49
CA GLY A 70 -2.08 -14.72 -4.77
C GLY A 70 -0.64 -14.91 -4.27
N ARG A 71 0.28 -13.94 -4.50
CA ARG A 71 1.65 -13.99 -3.97
C ARG A 71 1.71 -13.60 -2.49
N CYS A 72 0.83 -12.70 -2.07
CA CYS A 72 0.59 -12.34 -0.68
C CYS A 72 -0.92 -12.35 -0.41
N ARG A 73 -1.32 -12.26 0.85
CA ARG A 73 -2.73 -12.30 1.22
C ARG A 73 -3.50 -11.08 0.74
N VAL A 74 -2.88 -9.91 0.82
CA VAL A 74 -3.46 -8.63 0.35
C VAL A 74 -2.39 -7.82 -0.37
N ALA A 75 -2.69 -7.35 -1.58
CA ALA A 75 -1.89 -6.34 -2.26
C ALA A 75 -2.72 -5.06 -2.43
N ALA A 76 -2.30 -3.97 -1.81
CA ALA A 76 -2.92 -2.65 -1.90
C ALA A 76 -2.09 -1.75 -2.82
N LEU A 77 -2.57 -1.56 -4.05
CA LEU A 77 -1.85 -0.93 -5.14
C LEU A 77 -2.41 0.47 -5.41
N THR A 78 -1.63 1.52 -5.15
CA THR A 78 -2.05 2.90 -5.37
C THR A 78 -1.77 3.36 -6.79
N ARG A 79 -2.69 4.15 -7.37
CA ARG A 79 -2.65 4.66 -8.74
C ARG A 79 -2.86 6.17 -8.81
N SER A 80 -2.26 6.90 -7.90
CA SER A 80 -2.35 8.36 -7.84
C SER A 80 -3.81 8.86 -7.89
N GLU A 81 -4.16 9.66 -8.89
CA GLU A 81 -5.49 10.22 -9.11
C GLU A 81 -6.57 9.19 -9.50
N GLN A 82 -6.17 7.97 -9.82
CA GLN A 82 -7.07 6.84 -10.09
C GLN A 82 -7.42 6.03 -8.84
N GLY A 83 -6.96 6.47 -7.65
CA GLY A 83 -7.26 5.79 -6.39
C GLY A 83 -6.38 4.58 -6.13
N SER A 84 -6.99 3.46 -5.75
CA SER A 84 -6.25 2.24 -5.46
C SER A 84 -7.03 0.97 -5.85
N VAL A 85 -6.28 -0.09 -6.09
CA VAL A 85 -6.80 -1.44 -6.34
C VAL A 85 -6.29 -2.35 -5.24
N ILE A 86 -7.20 -3.05 -4.57
CA ILE A 86 -6.86 -3.99 -3.49
C ILE A 86 -7.19 -5.40 -3.98
N LEU A 87 -6.18 -6.26 -3.99
CA LEU A 87 -6.28 -7.64 -4.41
C LEU A 87 -6.22 -8.56 -3.18
N SER A 88 -7.15 -9.52 -3.09
CA SER A 88 -7.14 -10.54 -2.04
C SER A 88 -7.75 -11.84 -2.58
N GLY A 89 -6.93 -12.86 -2.78
CA GLY A 89 -7.33 -14.05 -3.53
C GLY A 89 -7.88 -13.65 -4.91
N ASP A 90 -9.07 -14.12 -5.26
CA ASP A 90 -9.74 -13.80 -6.52
C ASP A 90 -10.46 -12.45 -6.49
N ALA A 91 -10.62 -11.84 -5.31
CA ALA A 91 -11.33 -10.57 -5.17
C ALA A 91 -10.46 -9.38 -5.62
N THR A 92 -11.12 -8.42 -6.26
CA THR A 92 -10.57 -7.13 -6.64
C THR A 92 -11.50 -6.03 -6.14
N HIS A 93 -10.96 -5.12 -5.34
CA HIS A 93 -11.69 -3.96 -4.85
C HIS A 93 -11.07 -2.69 -5.42
N VAL A 94 -11.85 -1.87 -6.09
CA VAL A 94 -11.43 -0.56 -6.58
C VAL A 94 -11.91 0.49 -5.60
N VAL A 95 -11.01 1.36 -5.16
CA VAL A 95 -11.29 2.44 -4.22
C VAL A 95 -10.94 3.76 -4.86
N GLU A 96 -11.93 4.64 -4.93
CA GLU A 96 -11.78 5.98 -5.48
C GLU A 96 -10.84 6.86 -4.63
N PRO A 97 -10.15 7.82 -5.25
CA PRO A 97 -9.29 8.76 -4.53
C PRO A 97 -10.12 9.77 -3.75
N TYR A 98 -9.67 10.15 -2.56
CA TYR A 98 -10.21 11.29 -1.84
C TYR A 98 -9.52 12.59 -2.29
N ARG A 99 -10.28 13.49 -2.89
CA ARG A 99 -9.81 14.81 -3.34
C ARG A 99 -10.23 15.88 -2.34
N LEU A 100 -9.36 16.18 -1.37
CA LEU A 100 -9.65 17.12 -0.27
C LEU A 100 -9.16 18.54 -0.56
N GLY A 101 -8.44 18.76 -1.66
CA GLY A 101 -7.92 20.04 -2.08
C GLY A 101 -6.99 19.93 -3.29
N PRO A 102 -6.29 21.01 -3.65
CA PRO A 102 -5.31 21.00 -4.72
C PRO A 102 -4.09 20.14 -4.34
N LEU A 103 -3.48 19.51 -5.34
CA LEU A 103 -2.23 18.81 -5.17
C LEU A 103 -1.09 19.82 -4.94
N VAL A 104 -0.40 19.70 -3.80
CA VAL A 104 0.73 20.56 -3.41
C VAL A 104 2.03 19.78 -3.36
N ASP A 105 2.04 18.62 -2.67
CA ASP A 105 3.22 17.78 -2.50
C ASP A 105 2.80 16.32 -2.30
N THR A 106 3.41 15.39 -3.03
CA THR A 106 3.10 13.95 -2.93
C THR A 106 3.93 13.21 -1.89
N THR A 107 4.87 13.92 -1.23
CA THR A 107 5.75 13.32 -0.21
C THR A 107 4.94 12.71 0.93
N GLY A 108 5.16 11.43 1.18
CA GLY A 108 4.50 10.68 2.25
C GLY A 108 3.08 10.18 1.90
N ALA A 109 2.57 10.39 0.68
CA ALA A 109 1.24 9.92 0.29
C ALA A 109 1.10 8.39 0.43
N GLY A 110 2.10 7.64 -0.02
CA GLY A 110 2.14 6.18 0.13
C GLY A 110 2.19 5.73 1.59
N ASP A 111 2.99 6.40 2.41
CA ASP A 111 3.11 6.11 3.84
C ASP A 111 1.80 6.37 4.58
N LEU A 112 1.13 7.49 4.27
CA LEU A 112 -0.16 7.82 4.86
C LEU A 112 -1.28 6.91 4.35
N TYR A 113 -1.22 6.47 3.09
CA TYR A 113 -2.13 5.45 2.59
C TYR A 113 -1.97 4.16 3.40
N ALA A 114 -0.74 3.66 3.54
CA ALA A 114 -0.44 2.45 4.30
C ALA A 114 -0.85 2.59 5.78
N ALA A 115 -0.58 3.74 6.41
CA ALA A 115 -0.96 4.01 7.80
C ALA A 115 -2.48 3.96 8.01
N GLY A 116 -3.26 4.62 7.13
CA GLY A 116 -4.73 4.61 7.19
C GLY A 116 -5.30 3.20 6.94
N PHE A 117 -4.76 2.50 5.94
CA PHE A 117 -5.15 1.13 5.62
C PHE A 117 -4.91 0.19 6.82
N LEU A 118 -3.70 0.19 7.36
CA LEU A 118 -3.33 -0.68 8.48
C LEU A 118 -4.10 -0.33 9.76
N HIS A 119 -4.40 0.95 10.01
CA HIS A 119 -5.23 1.35 11.13
C HIS A 119 -6.63 0.71 11.06
N ALA A 120 -7.29 0.77 9.91
CA ALA A 120 -8.59 0.14 9.70
C ALA A 120 -8.50 -1.40 9.75
N HIS A 121 -7.45 -1.97 9.15
CA HIS A 121 -7.20 -3.41 9.15
C HIS A 121 -7.05 -3.96 10.57
N CYS A 122 -6.26 -3.29 11.44
CA CYS A 122 -6.11 -3.68 12.85
C CYS A 122 -7.41 -3.56 13.67
N GLN A 123 -8.40 -2.82 13.17
CA GLN A 123 -9.74 -2.74 13.76
C GLN A 123 -10.70 -3.81 13.21
N GLY A 124 -10.22 -4.69 12.32
CA GLY A 124 -11.03 -5.73 11.70
C GLY A 124 -12.03 -5.22 10.65
N ARG A 125 -11.83 -4.02 10.10
CA ARG A 125 -12.66 -3.50 9.02
C ARG A 125 -12.42 -4.28 7.73
N ASP A 126 -13.39 -4.27 6.82
CA ASP A 126 -13.23 -4.88 5.51
C ASP A 126 -12.18 -4.14 4.64
N LEU A 127 -11.73 -4.78 3.56
CA LEU A 127 -10.66 -4.25 2.73
C LEU A 127 -11.05 -2.97 1.97
N VAL A 128 -12.33 -2.78 1.67
CA VAL A 128 -12.82 -1.56 1.02
C VAL A 128 -12.70 -0.38 1.98
N ASP A 129 -13.10 -0.56 3.22
CA ASP A 129 -12.99 0.46 4.27
C ASP A 129 -11.52 0.73 4.63
N CYS A 130 -10.66 -0.30 4.63
CA CYS A 130 -9.21 -0.11 4.75
C CYS A 130 -8.67 0.80 3.64
N GLY A 131 -9.03 0.52 2.38
CA GLY A 131 -8.63 1.32 1.23
C GLY A 131 -9.18 2.75 1.28
N ARG A 132 -10.44 2.94 1.70
CA ARG A 132 -11.06 4.27 1.86
C ARG A 132 -10.32 5.11 2.88
N LEU A 133 -9.99 4.53 4.06
CA LEU A 133 -9.24 5.26 5.08
C LEU A 133 -7.81 5.55 4.62
N GLY A 134 -7.15 4.62 3.92
CA GLY A 134 -5.86 4.86 3.27
C GLY A 134 -5.93 6.00 2.27
N SER A 135 -6.91 5.99 1.35
CA SER A 135 -7.13 7.04 0.37
C SER A 135 -7.41 8.40 1.01
N LEU A 136 -8.20 8.43 2.10
CA LEU A 136 -8.48 9.66 2.85
C LEU A 136 -7.21 10.27 3.44
N CYS A 137 -6.37 9.46 4.08
CA CYS A 137 -5.12 9.90 4.69
C CYS A 137 -4.13 10.40 3.61
N ALA A 138 -4.00 9.68 2.50
CA ALA A 138 -3.19 10.10 1.36
C ALA A 138 -3.72 11.39 0.72
N GLY A 139 -5.04 11.47 0.50
CA GLY A 139 -5.70 12.67 -0.05
C GLY A 139 -5.54 13.91 0.82
N GLN A 140 -5.41 13.74 2.14
CA GLN A 140 -5.15 14.85 3.05
C GLN A 140 -3.70 15.33 2.95
N VAL A 141 -2.72 14.43 2.99
CA VAL A 141 -1.32 14.83 3.03
C VAL A 141 -0.88 15.52 1.75
N VAL A 142 -1.41 15.15 0.60
CA VAL A 142 -1.02 15.77 -0.69
C VAL A 142 -1.51 17.21 -0.86
N THR A 143 -2.36 17.73 0.03
CA THR A 143 -2.84 19.12 0.00
C THR A 143 -1.93 20.12 0.71
N GLN A 144 -0.78 19.68 1.20
CA GLN A 144 0.15 20.47 2.00
C GLN A 144 1.61 20.14 1.67
N LEU A 145 2.56 20.92 2.17
CA LEU A 145 3.98 20.61 2.08
C LEU A 145 4.41 19.64 3.16
N GLY A 146 5.17 18.60 2.75
CA GLY A 146 5.79 17.62 3.64
C GLY A 146 4.84 16.49 4.09
N PRO A 147 5.43 15.40 4.64
CA PRO A 147 4.74 14.14 4.87
C PRO A 147 3.89 14.09 6.14
N ARG A 148 3.93 15.10 7.01
CA ARG A 148 3.19 15.10 8.28
C ARG A 148 1.84 15.78 8.12
N PRO A 149 0.71 15.07 8.35
CA PRO A 149 -0.61 15.67 8.27
C PRO A 149 -0.77 16.83 9.25
N GLN A 150 -1.29 17.96 8.79
CA GLN A 150 -1.64 19.10 9.64
C GLN A 150 -3.09 19.02 10.13
N ALA A 151 -3.93 18.27 9.43
CA ALA A 151 -5.32 18.03 9.81
C ALA A 151 -5.44 16.89 10.83
N ASP A 152 -6.48 16.95 11.66
CA ASP A 152 -6.86 15.84 12.53
C ASP A 152 -7.47 14.69 11.68
N LEU A 153 -6.66 13.67 11.42
CA LEU A 153 -7.08 12.49 10.66
C LEU A 153 -8.21 11.70 11.33
N ARG A 154 -8.33 11.75 12.68
CA ARG A 154 -9.43 11.08 13.40
C ARG A 154 -10.75 11.76 13.10
N ALA A 155 -10.77 13.09 13.12
CA ALA A 155 -11.95 13.86 12.79
C ALA A 155 -12.36 13.68 11.32
N LEU A 156 -11.40 13.48 10.41
CA LEU A 156 -11.68 13.16 9.02
C LEU A 156 -12.21 11.73 8.86
N ALA A 157 -11.59 10.74 9.51
CA ALA A 157 -12.00 9.35 9.46
C ALA A 157 -13.41 9.11 10.02
N ALA A 158 -13.87 9.94 10.96
CA ALA A 158 -15.22 9.85 11.50
C ALA A 158 -16.32 10.22 10.48
N ARG A 159 -15.94 10.69 9.27
CA ARG A 159 -16.87 11.02 8.16
C ARG A 159 -17.02 9.88 7.15
N LEU A 160 -16.23 8.80 7.30
CA LEU A 160 -16.33 7.56 6.52
C LEU A 160 -17.35 6.61 7.15
#